data_c50b77d15f3b5bfa898341d0d728392d
#
_entry.id   c50b77d15f3b5bfa898341d0d728392d
#
_cell.length_a   1.000
_cell.length_b   1.000
_cell.length_c   1.000
_cell.angle_alpha   90.00
_cell.angle_beta   90.00
_cell.angle_gamma   90.00
#
_symmetry.space_group_name_H-M   'P 1'
#
loop_
_entity.id
_entity.type
_entity.pdbx_description
1 polymer ?
#
loop_
_entity_poly.entity_id
_entity_poly.type
_entity_poly.pdbx_seq_one_letter_code
_entity_poly.pdbx_strand_id
1 'polypeptide(L)'
;MGKIGLQLKATLENITNLRPVGEDFRWYLKMKCGNCAEVSEKWQYLRLMDSHPLKGGRGSATMVQKCKLCSRENSIDILKSHHIRPCQREKPGAPKNCFKPEWAGFAAEGAESGTPFTDINLLEKDWNDYDEKSKESVGIYEVTHR
;
A
#
# COMPACT_ATOMS: atom_id res chain seq x y z
N MET A 1 -4.34 -9.20 20.45
CA MET A 1 -4.29 -7.88 19.80
C MET A 1 -4.91 -7.95 18.41
N GLY A 2 -5.71 -6.95 18.08
CA GLY A 2 -6.33 -6.86 16.76
C GLY A 2 -5.30 -6.62 15.64
N LYS A 3 -5.54 -7.19 14.48
CA LYS A 3 -4.80 -6.83 13.26
C LYS A 3 -5.28 -5.47 12.75
N ILE A 4 -4.35 -4.61 12.37
CA ILE A 4 -4.63 -3.31 11.78
C ILE A 4 -4.27 -3.40 10.30
N GLY A 5 -5.20 -3.01 9.42
CA GLY A 5 -4.97 -2.96 7.99
C GLY A 5 -4.62 -1.54 7.54
N LEU A 6 -3.53 -1.38 6.79
CA LEU A 6 -3.24 -0.17 6.04
C LEU A 6 -3.88 -0.29 4.67
N GLN A 7 -4.70 0.68 4.30
CA GLN A 7 -5.45 0.68 3.05
C GLN A 7 -5.16 1.93 2.23
N LEU A 8 -5.10 1.78 0.92
CA LEU A 8 -5.08 2.87 -0.04
C LEU A 8 -6.49 3.16 -0.51
N LYS A 9 -6.82 4.45 -0.61
CA LYS A 9 -8.06 4.94 -1.17
C LYS A 9 -7.73 5.89 -2.31
N ALA A 10 -8.40 5.71 -3.44
CA ALA A 10 -8.31 6.59 -4.59
C ALA A 10 -9.65 6.64 -5.31
N THR A 11 -9.91 7.75 -5.99
CA THR A 11 -11.01 7.88 -6.93
C THR A 11 -10.50 7.56 -8.33
N LEU A 12 -11.10 6.57 -8.98
CA LEU A 12 -10.73 6.12 -10.32
C LEU A 12 -11.75 6.60 -11.34
N GLU A 13 -11.29 7.17 -12.44
CA GLU A 13 -12.12 7.62 -13.57
C GLU A 13 -11.74 6.83 -14.84
N ASN A 14 -12.68 6.06 -15.37
CA ASN A 14 -12.54 5.25 -16.60
C ASN A 14 -11.33 4.28 -16.58
N ILE A 15 -10.85 3.94 -15.41
CA ILE A 15 -9.69 3.08 -15.20
C ILE A 15 -9.98 2.08 -14.09
N THR A 16 -9.37 0.91 -14.18
CA THR A 16 -9.53 -0.16 -13.19
C THR A 16 -8.21 -0.91 -12.96
N ASN A 17 -8.22 -1.86 -12.03
CA ASN A 17 -7.08 -2.73 -11.75
C ASN A 17 -5.79 -1.96 -11.44
N LEU A 18 -5.89 -0.89 -10.65
CA LEU A 18 -4.73 -0.16 -10.16
C LEU A 18 -3.92 -1.07 -9.23
N ARG A 19 -2.66 -1.31 -9.59
CA ARG A 19 -1.75 -2.20 -8.85
C ARG A 19 -0.30 -1.74 -8.95
N PRO A 20 0.54 -2.08 -7.97
CA PRO A 20 1.98 -1.96 -8.13
C PRO A 20 2.49 -3.00 -9.15
N VAL A 21 3.53 -2.65 -9.89
CA VAL A 21 4.15 -3.54 -10.87
C VAL A 21 5.29 -4.35 -10.23
N GLY A 22 5.21 -5.67 -10.35
CA GLY A 22 6.24 -6.58 -9.89
C GLY A 22 6.17 -6.91 -8.39
N GLU A 23 6.76 -8.06 -8.02
CA GLU A 23 6.86 -8.50 -6.62
C GLU A 23 7.96 -7.76 -5.84
N ASP A 24 8.84 -7.06 -6.53
CA ASP A 24 9.93 -6.25 -6.01
C ASP A 24 9.54 -4.79 -5.75
N PHE A 25 8.28 -4.41 -5.98
CA PHE A 25 7.77 -3.07 -5.67
C PHE A 25 7.99 -2.75 -4.19
N ARG A 26 8.57 -1.59 -3.92
CA ARG A 26 8.94 -1.17 -2.57
C ARG A 26 7.89 -0.27 -1.96
N TRP A 27 7.27 -0.72 -0.87
CA TRP A 27 6.38 0.06 -0.05
C TRP A 27 7.16 0.69 1.09
N TYR A 28 7.34 2.01 1.07
CA TYR A 28 8.07 2.72 2.13
C TYR A 28 7.11 3.13 3.25
N LEU A 29 7.50 2.84 4.49
CA LEU A 29 6.69 3.15 5.66
C LEU A 29 7.53 3.33 6.92
N LYS A 30 6.94 3.98 7.91
CA LYS A 30 7.42 3.99 9.29
C LYS A 30 6.52 3.12 10.16
N MET A 31 7.12 2.34 11.02
CA MET A 31 6.39 1.44 11.90
C MET A 31 6.22 2.04 13.28
N LYS A 32 5.04 1.87 13.83
CA LYS A 32 4.74 2.18 15.22
C LYS A 32 4.62 0.88 16.01
N CYS A 33 5.39 0.77 17.11
CA CYS A 33 5.31 -0.41 17.95
C CYS A 33 3.94 -0.56 18.60
N GLY A 34 3.34 -1.75 18.48
CA GLY A 34 2.02 -2.05 19.07
C GLY A 34 1.98 -2.11 20.59
N ASN A 35 3.15 -2.12 21.25
CA ASN A 35 3.27 -2.17 22.71
C ASN A 35 3.56 -0.81 23.34
N CYS A 36 4.69 -0.19 22.96
CA CYS A 36 5.16 1.06 23.58
C CYS A 36 4.89 2.31 22.73
N ALA A 37 4.29 2.16 21.58
CA ALA A 37 3.99 3.23 20.61
C ALA A 37 5.22 3.97 20.04
N GLU A 38 6.43 3.45 20.24
CA GLU A 38 7.65 3.97 19.62
C GLU A 38 7.54 3.92 18.09
N VAL A 39 7.91 4.99 17.42
CA VAL A 39 7.89 5.10 15.94
C VAL A 39 9.31 4.93 15.42
N SER A 40 9.50 4.14 14.37
CA SER A 40 10.80 3.97 13.74
C SER A 40 11.33 5.30 13.20
N GLU A 41 12.58 5.63 13.49
CA GLU A 41 13.22 6.87 13.04
C GLU A 41 13.40 6.90 11.52
N LYS A 42 13.79 5.76 10.96
CA LYS A 42 14.11 5.62 9.54
C LYS A 42 12.93 5.06 8.75
N TRP A 43 12.80 5.51 7.52
CA TRP A 43 11.92 4.89 6.54
C TRP A 43 12.43 3.49 6.20
N GLN A 44 11.49 2.55 6.16
CA GLN A 44 11.77 1.16 5.79
C GLN A 44 10.89 0.79 4.60
N TYR A 45 11.28 -0.24 3.87
CA TYR A 45 10.50 -0.71 2.74
C TYR A 45 10.12 -2.18 2.89
N LEU A 46 8.96 -2.52 2.34
CA LEU A 46 8.46 -3.88 2.20
C LEU A 46 8.39 -4.24 0.72
N ARG A 47 8.67 -5.50 0.42
CA ARG A 47 8.42 -6.09 -0.90
C ARG A 47 7.62 -7.35 -0.74
N LEU A 48 6.72 -7.64 -1.69
CA LEU A 48 5.91 -8.86 -1.66
C LEU A 48 6.75 -10.13 -1.72
N MET A 49 7.92 -10.07 -2.39
CA MET A 49 8.86 -11.18 -2.51
C MET A 49 9.62 -11.51 -1.22
N ASP A 50 9.66 -10.60 -0.26
CA ASP A 50 10.36 -10.82 1.01
C ASP A 50 9.52 -11.66 1.98
N SER A 51 10.20 -12.53 2.72
CA SER A 51 9.58 -13.35 3.76
C SER A 51 10.57 -13.57 4.90
N HIS A 52 10.13 -13.32 6.11
CA HIS A 52 10.93 -13.49 7.33
C HIS A 52 10.22 -14.41 8.30
N PRO A 53 10.93 -15.37 8.94
CA PRO A 53 10.33 -16.28 9.89
C PRO A 53 9.89 -15.53 11.17
N LEU A 54 8.72 -15.93 11.67
CA LEU A 54 8.23 -15.48 12.97
C LEU A 54 8.88 -16.29 14.10
N LYS A 55 9.05 -15.66 15.26
CA LYS A 55 9.60 -16.30 16.45
C LYS A 55 8.72 -17.49 16.88
N GLY A 56 9.38 -18.60 17.19
CA GLY A 56 8.69 -19.82 17.63
C GLY A 56 8.12 -20.70 16.55
N GLY A 57 8.52 -20.53 15.27
CA GLY A 57 8.10 -21.39 14.16
C GLY A 57 6.62 -21.22 13.75
N ARG A 58 6.00 -20.10 14.11
CA ARG A 58 4.56 -19.82 13.86
C ARG A 58 4.25 -19.27 12.47
N GLY A 59 5.07 -19.53 11.48
CA GLY A 59 4.92 -19.04 10.13
C GLY A 59 5.91 -17.95 9.76
N SER A 60 5.57 -17.15 8.76
CA SER A 60 6.40 -16.07 8.24
C SER A 60 5.60 -14.80 8.00
N ALA A 61 6.27 -13.67 7.95
CA ALA A 61 5.70 -12.38 7.59
C ALA A 61 6.56 -11.68 6.53
N THR A 62 5.99 -10.75 5.80
CA THR A 62 6.72 -9.96 4.79
C THR A 62 7.86 -9.18 5.44
N MET A 63 7.65 -8.62 6.61
CA MET A 63 8.68 -7.98 7.42
C MET A 63 8.46 -8.26 8.91
N VAL A 64 9.55 -8.49 9.64
CA VAL A 64 9.59 -8.58 11.10
C VAL A 64 10.60 -7.58 11.63
N GLN A 65 10.19 -6.73 12.55
CA GLN A 65 11.05 -5.73 13.15
C GLN A 65 10.93 -5.73 14.67
N LYS A 66 12.08 -5.77 15.33
CA LYS A 66 12.19 -5.64 16.79
C LYS A 66 12.19 -4.18 17.19
N CYS A 67 11.32 -3.81 18.11
CA CYS A 67 11.30 -2.46 18.69
C CYS A 67 12.60 -2.22 19.47
N LYS A 68 13.23 -1.07 19.25
CA LYS A 68 14.46 -0.70 19.96
C LYS A 68 14.22 -0.40 21.44
N LEU A 69 13.03 0.10 21.77
CA LEU A 69 12.70 0.52 23.13
C LEU A 69 12.25 -0.64 24.02
N CYS A 70 11.25 -1.41 23.58
CA CYS A 70 10.66 -2.49 24.40
C CYS A 70 11.02 -3.90 23.95
N SER A 71 11.85 -4.04 22.92
CA SER A 71 12.30 -5.32 22.35
C SER A 71 11.19 -6.23 21.79
N ARG A 72 9.95 -5.74 21.66
CA ARG A 72 8.86 -6.49 21.06
C ARG A 72 9.07 -6.66 19.56
N GLU A 73 8.80 -7.84 19.05
CA GLU A 73 8.71 -8.08 17.61
C GLU A 73 7.37 -7.62 17.06
N ASN A 74 7.41 -6.80 16.02
CA ASN A 74 6.26 -6.37 15.25
C ASN A 74 6.38 -6.94 13.82
N SER A 75 5.29 -7.39 13.27
CA SER A 75 5.26 -7.99 11.94
C SER A 75 4.25 -7.29 11.03
N ILE A 76 4.57 -7.24 9.75
CA ILE A 76 3.70 -6.71 8.69
C ILE A 76 3.65 -7.69 7.54
N ASP A 77 2.46 -7.93 7.03
CA ASP A 77 2.21 -8.71 5.83
C ASP A 77 1.60 -7.87 4.73
N ILE A 78 2.08 -8.06 3.51
CA ILE A 78 1.40 -7.59 2.30
C ILE A 78 0.41 -8.68 1.88
N LEU A 79 -0.88 -8.36 1.88
CA LEU A 79 -1.91 -9.28 1.46
C LEU A 79 -1.95 -9.35 -0.07
N LYS A 80 -1.82 -10.55 -0.62
CA LYS A 80 -1.81 -10.79 -2.07
C LYS A 80 -3.16 -10.54 -2.75
N SER A 81 -4.24 -10.53 -1.99
CA SER A 81 -5.56 -10.29 -2.54
C SER A 81 -5.82 -8.80 -2.66
N HIS A 82 -5.79 -8.29 -3.86
CA HIS A 82 -6.27 -6.96 -4.20
C HIS A 82 -7.81 -6.95 -4.14
N HIS A 83 -8.37 -7.12 -2.94
CA HIS A 83 -9.79 -6.94 -2.77
C HIS A 83 -10.07 -5.43 -2.72
N ILE A 84 -10.45 -4.87 -3.85
CA ILE A 84 -11.15 -3.61 -3.93
C ILE A 84 -12.48 -3.82 -3.22
N ARG A 85 -12.54 -3.49 -1.93
CA ARG A 85 -13.80 -3.46 -1.21
C ARG A 85 -14.33 -2.04 -1.18
N PRO A 86 -15.64 -1.84 -1.39
CA PRO A 86 -16.24 -0.53 -1.16
C PRO A 86 -15.93 -0.10 0.27
N CYS A 87 -15.55 1.15 0.41
CA CYS A 87 -15.13 1.77 1.66
C CYS A 87 -16.21 1.60 2.75
N GLN A 88 -15.98 0.74 3.72
CA GLN A 88 -16.80 0.66 4.93
C GLN A 88 -16.25 1.65 5.96
N ARG A 89 -17.20 2.25 6.73
CA ARG A 89 -16.99 3.35 7.68
C ARG A 89 -15.71 3.28 8.51
N GLU A 90 -15.07 4.42 8.63
CA GLU A 90 -13.84 4.64 9.39
C GLU A 90 -13.97 4.24 10.86
N LYS A 91 -12.98 3.47 11.35
CA LYS A 91 -12.75 3.36 12.80
C LYS A 91 -11.78 4.46 13.22
N PRO A 92 -12.11 5.28 14.22
CA PRO A 92 -11.21 6.30 14.73
C PRO A 92 -9.98 5.67 15.38
N GLY A 93 -8.76 6.11 15.05
CA GLY A 93 -7.53 5.75 15.74
C GLY A 93 -6.35 5.24 14.92
N ALA A 94 -6.43 5.16 13.58
CA ALA A 94 -5.26 4.85 12.78
C ALA A 94 -4.27 6.03 12.76
N PRO A 95 -2.96 5.80 12.98
CA PRO A 95 -1.97 6.87 12.96
C PRO A 95 -1.85 7.48 11.56
N LYS A 96 -2.14 8.77 11.44
CA LYS A 96 -2.23 9.50 10.17
C LYS A 96 -0.91 9.71 9.41
N ASN A 97 0.24 9.34 9.98
CA ASN A 97 1.56 9.72 9.45
C ASN A 97 2.57 8.58 9.29
N CYS A 98 2.12 7.33 9.19
CA CYS A 98 3.05 6.17 9.11
C CYS A 98 3.50 5.81 7.70
N PHE A 99 3.01 6.48 6.68
CA PHE A 99 3.22 6.09 5.29
C PHE A 99 3.74 7.27 4.45
N LYS A 100 4.93 7.11 3.89
CA LYS A 100 5.44 7.96 2.82
C LYS A 100 5.65 7.08 1.60
N PRO A 101 4.75 7.08 0.64
CA PRO A 101 4.96 6.31 -0.57
C PRO A 101 5.90 7.06 -1.51
N GLU A 102 6.90 6.37 -1.99
CA GLU A 102 7.38 6.64 -3.32
C GLU A 102 6.41 5.94 -4.27
N TRP A 103 5.41 6.68 -4.71
CA TRP A 103 4.24 6.16 -5.42
C TRP A 103 4.48 6.05 -6.93
N ALA A 104 5.70 5.77 -7.35
CA ALA A 104 6.03 5.51 -8.74
C ALA A 104 5.97 4.01 -9.05
N GLY A 105 5.65 3.65 -10.28
CA GLY A 105 5.67 2.27 -10.75
C GLY A 105 4.35 1.53 -10.56
N PHE A 106 3.22 2.22 -10.51
CA PHE A 106 1.89 1.61 -10.59
C PHE A 106 1.48 1.32 -12.03
N ALA A 107 0.59 0.38 -12.21
CA ALA A 107 -0.08 0.09 -13.46
C ALA A 107 -1.58 -0.01 -13.27
N ALA A 108 -2.31 0.26 -14.33
CA ALA A 108 -3.76 0.14 -14.37
C ALA A 108 -4.23 -0.18 -15.79
N GLU A 109 -5.51 -0.42 -15.96
CA GLU A 109 -6.12 -0.75 -17.25
C GLU A 109 -7.35 0.12 -17.49
N GLY A 110 -7.60 0.50 -18.73
CA GLY A 110 -8.82 1.17 -19.11
C GLY A 110 -10.05 0.32 -18.78
N ALA A 111 -11.06 0.90 -18.13
CA ALA A 111 -12.22 0.15 -17.63
C ALA A 111 -13.02 -0.54 -18.74
N GLU A 112 -13.16 0.09 -19.91
CA GLU A 112 -13.89 -0.44 -21.04
C GLU A 112 -12.99 -1.05 -22.12
N SER A 113 -11.82 -0.44 -22.36
CA SER A 113 -10.93 -0.82 -23.46
C SER A 113 -9.88 -1.88 -23.08
N GLY A 114 -9.57 -2.03 -21.78
CA GLY A 114 -8.46 -2.85 -21.29
C GLY A 114 -7.08 -2.30 -21.67
N THR A 115 -6.99 -1.05 -22.13
CA THR A 115 -5.72 -0.41 -22.48
C THR A 115 -4.78 -0.38 -21.29
N PRO A 116 -3.56 -0.92 -21.39
CA PRO A 116 -2.60 -0.91 -20.28
C PRO A 116 -1.98 0.48 -20.11
N PHE A 117 -1.96 0.96 -18.87
CA PHE A 117 -1.22 2.15 -18.45
C PHE A 117 -0.15 1.72 -17.45
N THR A 118 1.09 2.11 -17.69
CA THR A 118 2.25 1.77 -16.88
C THR A 118 2.98 3.02 -16.42
N ASP A 119 3.95 2.86 -15.50
CA ASP A 119 4.73 3.96 -14.94
C ASP A 119 3.89 5.09 -14.33
N ILE A 120 2.76 4.73 -13.76
CA ILE A 120 1.87 5.68 -13.09
C ILE A 120 2.54 6.19 -11.83
N ASN A 121 2.70 7.52 -11.75
CA ASN A 121 3.25 8.20 -10.58
C ASN A 121 2.13 8.88 -9.79
N LEU A 122 1.92 8.45 -8.55
CA LEU A 122 0.90 8.97 -7.65
C LEU A 122 1.46 9.90 -6.57
N LEU A 123 2.70 10.37 -6.69
CA LEU A 123 3.35 11.27 -5.70
C LEU A 123 2.57 12.55 -5.48
N GLU A 124 1.95 13.10 -6.51
CA GLU A 124 1.13 14.31 -6.46
C GLU A 124 -0.32 14.04 -6.06
N LYS A 125 -0.66 12.77 -5.74
CA LYS A 125 -2.00 12.29 -5.39
C LYS A 125 -3.03 12.33 -6.51
N ASP A 126 -2.68 12.86 -7.65
CA ASP A 126 -3.51 12.91 -8.85
C ASP A 126 -2.69 12.46 -10.06
N TRP A 127 -3.31 11.71 -10.93
CA TRP A 127 -2.74 11.29 -12.21
C TRP A 127 -3.83 11.26 -13.26
N ASN A 128 -3.53 11.68 -14.47
CA ASN A 128 -4.45 11.62 -15.60
C ASN A 128 -3.73 11.27 -16.90
N ASP A 129 -4.48 10.67 -17.80
CA ASP A 129 -4.03 10.33 -19.14
C ASP A 129 -5.25 10.23 -20.07
N TYR A 130 -5.04 9.84 -21.31
CA TYR A 130 -6.08 9.67 -22.31
C TYR A 130 -6.04 8.26 -22.92
N ASP A 131 -7.19 7.60 -22.96
CA ASP A 131 -7.33 6.30 -23.60
C ASP A 131 -7.78 6.46 -25.05
N GLU A 132 -6.88 6.23 -25.99
CA GLU A 132 -7.14 6.36 -27.42
C GLU A 132 -8.13 5.31 -27.94
N LYS A 133 -8.24 4.15 -27.31
CA LYS A 133 -9.16 3.08 -27.72
C LYS A 133 -10.59 3.38 -27.35
N SER A 134 -10.84 3.81 -26.12
CA SER A 134 -12.18 4.22 -25.66
C SER A 134 -12.51 5.66 -26.01
N LYS A 135 -11.51 6.46 -26.38
CA LYS A 135 -11.62 7.92 -26.64
C LYS A 135 -12.12 8.69 -25.43
N GLU A 136 -11.67 8.31 -24.26
CA GLU A 136 -12.04 8.91 -22.98
C GLU A 136 -10.81 9.30 -22.17
N SER A 137 -10.98 10.35 -21.35
CA SER A 137 -10.00 10.69 -20.33
C SER A 137 -10.02 9.66 -19.21
N VAL A 138 -8.85 9.29 -18.72
CA VAL A 138 -8.68 8.40 -17.57
C VAL A 138 -7.94 9.13 -16.46
N GLY A 139 -8.21 8.78 -15.22
CA GLY A 139 -7.56 9.45 -14.11
C GLY A 139 -7.66 8.73 -12.79
N ILE A 140 -6.75 9.10 -11.90
CA ILE A 140 -6.71 8.67 -10.50
C ILE A 140 -6.59 9.93 -9.67
N TYR A 141 -7.51 10.12 -8.73
CA TYR A 141 -7.62 11.33 -7.94
C TYR A 141 -7.77 11.02 -6.46
N GLU A 142 -7.45 12.01 -5.63
CA GLU A 142 -7.66 11.95 -4.18
C GLU A 142 -7.02 10.73 -3.52
N VAL A 143 -5.80 10.40 -3.90
CA VAL A 143 -5.08 9.27 -3.34
C VAL A 143 -4.75 9.53 -1.88
N THR A 144 -5.30 8.71 -1.01
CA THR A 144 -5.11 8.78 0.43
C THR A 144 -4.85 7.40 1.02
N HIS A 145 -4.43 7.35 2.27
CA HIS A 145 -4.25 6.12 3.03
C HIS A 145 -4.94 6.21 4.40
N ARG A 146 -5.29 5.05 4.95
CA ARG A 146 -5.84 4.94 6.30
C ARG A 146 -5.55 3.60 6.97
#